data_a37da083392cc627a95d6e3f59907838
#
_entry.id   a37da083392cc627a95d6e3f59907838
#
_cell.length_a   1.000
_cell.length_b   1.000
_cell.length_c   1.000
_cell.angle_alpha   90.00
_cell.angle_beta   90.00
_cell.angle_gamma   90.00
#
_symmetry.space_group_name_H-M   'P 1'
#
loop_
_entity.id
_entity.type
_entity.pdbx_description
1 polymer ?
#
loop_
_entity_poly.entity_id
_entity_poly.type
_entity_poly.pdbx_seq_one_letter_code
_entity_poly.pdbx_strand_id
1 'polypeptide(L)'
;MDKKARARAAAAESARRTALRRAAMFTSPGVPRDLLASLPASARAFASGGLAAALSFAAPGGAGWGAPLAAELLDLTRTNMRAVYEAAPGWGGWRDGKKRGELLDSDARYFVARAAGGGGGGGDGGGGGGGGGDGGALLGFAGFRFVSEGERDVLYLYELQLAEAAQRKGLGKHLMALCEQAAREAGMQ
;
A
#
# COMPACT_ATOMS: atom_id res chain seq x y z
N MET A 1 36.78 -9.24 -22.13
CA MET A 1 35.31 -8.94 -22.08
C MET A 1 34.89 -8.37 -23.42
N ASP A 2 33.94 -8.99 -24.08
CA ASP A 2 33.45 -8.61 -25.41
C ASP A 2 32.77 -7.22 -25.35
N LYS A 3 32.93 -6.40 -26.41
CA LYS A 3 32.34 -5.06 -26.55
C LYS A 3 30.79 -5.08 -26.34
N LYS A 4 30.15 -6.15 -26.80
CA LYS A 4 28.71 -6.39 -26.64
C LYS A 4 28.31 -6.61 -25.17
N ALA A 5 29.14 -7.32 -24.41
CA ALA A 5 28.90 -7.54 -22.97
C ALA A 5 29.05 -6.25 -22.16
N ARG A 6 30.04 -5.41 -22.47
CA ARG A 6 30.20 -4.07 -21.85
C ARG A 6 29.02 -3.15 -22.14
N ALA A 7 28.53 -3.13 -23.38
CA ALA A 7 27.37 -2.32 -23.76
C ALA A 7 26.08 -2.76 -23.03
N ARG A 8 25.88 -4.07 -22.88
CA ARG A 8 24.74 -4.63 -22.12
C ARG A 8 24.83 -4.26 -20.63
N ALA A 9 26.01 -4.37 -20.02
CA ALA A 9 26.22 -3.98 -18.62
C ALA A 9 25.98 -2.48 -18.40
N ALA A 10 26.45 -1.61 -19.29
CA ALA A 10 26.22 -0.17 -19.21
C ALA A 10 24.74 0.19 -19.38
N ALA A 11 24.03 -0.49 -20.29
CA ALA A 11 22.58 -0.29 -20.45
C ALA A 11 21.79 -0.75 -19.22
N ALA A 12 22.14 -1.88 -18.63
CA ALA A 12 21.52 -2.37 -17.39
C ALA A 12 21.73 -1.40 -16.21
N GLU A 13 22.97 -0.90 -16.05
CA GLU A 13 23.29 0.10 -15.01
C GLU A 13 22.51 1.41 -15.21
N SER A 14 22.39 1.89 -16.46
CA SER A 14 21.61 3.08 -16.78
C SER A 14 20.11 2.87 -16.47
N ALA A 15 19.55 1.71 -16.82
CA ALA A 15 18.16 1.37 -16.51
C ALA A 15 17.94 1.34 -14.99
N ARG A 16 18.85 0.70 -14.25
CA ARG A 16 18.81 0.65 -12.78
C ARG A 16 18.82 2.05 -12.15
N ARG A 17 19.73 2.93 -12.59
CA ARG A 17 19.75 4.33 -12.10
C ARG A 17 18.44 5.06 -12.38
N THR A 18 17.84 4.82 -13.53
CA THR A 18 16.55 5.42 -13.89
C THR A 18 15.43 4.90 -13.00
N ALA A 19 15.39 3.59 -12.72
CA ALA A 19 14.43 2.98 -11.82
C ALA A 19 14.55 3.55 -10.39
N LEU A 20 15.77 3.60 -9.85
CA LEU A 20 16.04 4.18 -8.52
C LEU A 20 15.64 5.66 -8.44
N ARG A 21 15.90 6.45 -9.47
CA ARG A 21 15.46 7.86 -9.52
C ARG A 21 13.93 7.97 -9.54
N ARG A 22 13.24 7.12 -10.30
CA ARG A 22 11.77 7.09 -10.31
C ARG A 22 11.23 6.67 -8.95
N ALA A 23 11.76 5.61 -8.36
CA ALA A 23 11.39 5.18 -7.01
C ALA A 23 11.62 6.28 -5.98
N ALA A 24 12.74 7.00 -6.04
CA ALA A 24 13.05 8.12 -5.15
C ALA A 24 12.00 9.24 -5.23
N MET A 25 11.33 9.44 -6.37
CA MET A 25 10.24 10.42 -6.48
C MET A 25 9.02 10.05 -5.62
N PHE A 26 8.85 8.77 -5.30
CA PHE A 26 7.78 8.26 -4.46
C PHE A 26 8.22 7.99 -3.02
N THR A 27 9.53 8.06 -2.75
CA THR A 27 10.13 7.76 -1.43
C THR A 27 10.82 8.96 -0.79
N SER A 28 10.97 10.09 -1.49
CA SER A 28 11.68 11.28 -0.95
C SER A 28 11.01 11.81 0.31
N PRO A 29 11.79 12.14 1.37
CA PRO A 29 11.26 12.79 2.56
C PRO A 29 10.58 14.12 2.19
N GLY A 30 9.40 14.37 2.74
CA GLY A 30 8.74 15.65 2.64
C GLY A 30 7.38 15.63 1.93
N VAL A 31 7.25 15.14 0.71
CA VAL A 31 5.96 14.92 0.03
C VAL A 31 6.12 13.80 -0.99
N PRO A 32 5.85 12.55 -0.64
CA PRO A 32 5.79 11.47 -1.60
C PRO A 32 4.76 11.81 -2.68
N ARG A 33 5.16 11.71 -3.95
CA ARG A 33 4.19 11.85 -5.05
C ARG A 33 3.11 10.80 -4.91
N ASP A 34 1.88 11.19 -5.16
CA ASP A 34 0.77 10.25 -5.23
C ASP A 34 0.99 9.29 -6.40
N LEU A 35 1.44 8.08 -6.08
CA LEU A 35 1.72 7.04 -7.06
C LEU A 35 0.44 6.62 -7.79
N LEU A 36 -0.71 6.63 -7.10
CA LEU A 36 -2.00 6.33 -7.72
C LEU A 36 -2.40 7.37 -8.77
N ALA A 37 -1.93 8.63 -8.62
CA ALA A 37 -2.18 9.68 -9.60
C ALA A 37 -1.44 9.44 -10.94
N SER A 38 -0.35 8.69 -10.93
CA SER A 38 0.39 8.31 -12.15
C SER A 38 -0.23 7.11 -12.87
N LEU A 39 -1.15 6.38 -12.22
CA LEU A 39 -1.86 5.24 -12.78
C LEU A 39 -3.15 5.67 -13.52
N PRO A 40 -3.71 4.84 -14.39
CA PRO A 40 -4.99 5.12 -15.05
C PRO A 40 -6.10 5.46 -14.06
N ALA A 41 -7.02 6.33 -14.42
CA ALA A 41 -8.12 6.76 -13.55
C ALA A 41 -8.98 5.58 -13.04
N SER A 42 -9.11 4.51 -13.84
CA SER A 42 -9.78 3.26 -13.43
C SER A 42 -9.11 2.57 -12.24
N ALA A 43 -7.85 2.87 -11.96
CA ALA A 43 -7.14 2.34 -10.79
C ALA A 43 -7.64 2.91 -9.46
N ARG A 44 -8.34 4.06 -9.48
CA ARG A 44 -8.80 4.77 -8.27
C ARG A 44 -10.13 4.28 -7.73
N ALA A 45 -10.80 3.39 -8.44
CA ALA A 45 -12.09 2.86 -8.03
C ALA A 45 -12.14 1.35 -8.30
N PHE A 46 -12.82 0.64 -7.43
CA PHE A 46 -13.09 -0.77 -7.56
C PHE A 46 -14.59 -1.00 -7.40
N ALA A 47 -15.18 -1.79 -8.31
CA ALA A 47 -16.57 -2.23 -8.19
C ALA A 47 -16.68 -3.67 -8.70
N SER A 48 -16.89 -4.62 -7.80
CA SER A 48 -17.08 -6.04 -8.12
C SER A 48 -17.66 -6.78 -6.91
N GLY A 49 -18.40 -7.86 -7.16
CA GLY A 49 -18.93 -8.73 -6.11
C GLY A 49 -19.85 -8.03 -5.10
N GLY A 50 -20.56 -6.98 -5.52
CA GLY A 50 -21.41 -6.18 -4.64
C GLY A 50 -20.60 -5.26 -3.69
N LEU A 51 -19.33 -5.05 -3.95
CA LEU A 51 -18.45 -4.15 -3.20
C LEU A 51 -18.01 -2.99 -4.11
N ALA A 52 -18.12 -1.77 -3.62
CA ALA A 52 -17.57 -0.57 -4.25
C ALA A 52 -16.56 0.07 -3.30
N ALA A 53 -15.38 0.40 -3.81
CA ALA A 53 -14.32 1.04 -3.05
C ALA A 53 -13.68 2.19 -3.82
N ALA A 54 -13.36 3.26 -3.11
CA ALA A 54 -12.44 4.29 -3.55
C ALA A 54 -11.02 3.94 -3.10
N LEU A 55 -10.05 4.12 -3.99
CA LEU A 55 -8.64 3.85 -3.72
C LEU A 55 -7.89 5.17 -3.52
N SER A 56 -7.01 5.20 -2.55
CA SER A 56 -6.09 6.32 -2.31
C SER A 56 -4.67 5.80 -2.09
N PHE A 57 -3.70 6.69 -2.30
CA PHE A 57 -2.29 6.45 -1.96
C PHE A 57 -1.96 7.17 -0.67
N ALA A 58 -1.21 6.51 0.21
CA ALA A 58 -0.73 7.08 1.46
C ALA A 58 0.72 6.67 1.73
N ALA A 59 1.46 7.55 2.39
CA ALA A 59 2.82 7.28 2.84
C ALA A 59 3.09 8.02 4.15
N PRO A 60 3.82 7.44 5.11
CA PRO A 60 4.19 8.11 6.35
C PRO A 60 4.81 9.48 6.10
N GLY A 61 4.31 10.52 6.78
CA GLY A 61 4.75 11.91 6.58
C GLY A 61 4.23 12.61 5.33
N GLY A 62 3.47 11.91 4.47
CA GLY A 62 2.88 12.47 3.25
C GLY A 62 1.43 12.92 3.41
N ALA A 63 0.87 13.49 2.32
CA ALA A 63 -0.54 13.83 2.25
C ALA A 63 -1.40 12.55 2.39
N GLY A 64 -2.54 12.66 3.05
CA GLY A 64 -3.42 11.52 3.33
C GLY A 64 -2.96 10.62 4.48
N TRP A 65 -1.78 10.86 5.05
CA TRP A 65 -1.28 10.13 6.21
C TRP A 65 -1.61 10.87 7.51
N GLY A 66 -2.11 10.14 8.50
CA GLY A 66 -2.41 10.68 9.81
C GLY A 66 -2.52 9.59 10.86
N ALA A 67 -2.57 10.01 12.15
CA ALA A 67 -2.73 9.08 13.25
C ALA A 67 -3.97 8.17 13.13
N PRO A 68 -5.13 8.64 12.64
CA PRO A 68 -6.29 7.79 12.41
C PRO A 68 -6.01 6.66 11.41
N LEU A 69 -5.42 6.96 10.25
CA LEU A 69 -5.10 5.94 9.25
C LEU A 69 -4.11 4.91 9.81
N ALA A 70 -3.05 5.36 10.48
CA ALA A 70 -2.06 4.45 11.07
C ALA A 70 -2.71 3.50 12.10
N ALA A 71 -3.67 3.98 12.89
CA ALA A 71 -4.42 3.15 13.84
C ALA A 71 -5.31 2.14 13.11
N GLU A 72 -6.05 2.55 12.09
CA GLU A 72 -6.91 1.67 11.30
C GLU A 72 -6.12 0.55 10.60
N LEU A 73 -4.95 0.88 10.00
CA LEU A 73 -4.09 -0.13 9.37
C LEU A 73 -3.57 -1.14 10.41
N LEU A 74 -3.15 -0.66 11.59
CA LEU A 74 -2.71 -1.53 12.68
C LEU A 74 -3.84 -2.43 13.18
N ASP A 75 -5.04 -1.89 13.37
CA ASP A 75 -6.18 -2.62 13.90
C ASP A 75 -6.64 -3.70 12.92
N LEU A 76 -6.70 -3.40 11.63
CA LEU A 76 -7.03 -4.38 10.60
C LEU A 76 -5.97 -5.50 10.54
N THR A 77 -4.69 -5.14 10.57
CA THR A 77 -3.59 -6.11 10.59
C THR A 77 -3.64 -6.97 11.84
N ARG A 78 -3.90 -6.38 13.01
CA ARG A 78 -4.05 -7.11 14.28
C ARG A 78 -5.20 -8.10 14.21
N THR A 79 -6.35 -7.65 13.72
CA THR A 79 -7.55 -8.49 13.59
C THR A 79 -7.27 -9.73 12.74
N ASN A 80 -6.57 -9.56 11.63
CA ASN A 80 -6.34 -10.67 10.69
C ASN A 80 -5.17 -11.57 11.11
N MET A 81 -4.11 -10.99 11.72
CA MET A 81 -2.82 -11.67 11.83
C MET A 81 -2.44 -12.08 13.25
N ARG A 82 -3.04 -11.50 14.28
CA ARG A 82 -2.64 -11.75 15.67
C ARG A 82 -2.63 -13.24 16.01
N ALA A 83 -3.72 -13.93 15.73
CA ALA A 83 -3.83 -15.37 16.02
C ALA A 83 -2.77 -16.19 15.26
N VAL A 84 -2.47 -15.81 14.01
CA VAL A 84 -1.44 -16.46 13.18
C VAL A 84 -0.06 -16.29 13.82
N TYR A 85 0.28 -15.06 14.25
CA TYR A 85 1.55 -14.77 14.91
C TYR A 85 1.69 -15.49 16.26
N GLU A 86 0.60 -15.59 17.02
CA GLU A 86 0.60 -16.28 18.33
C GLU A 86 0.71 -17.80 18.15
N ALA A 87 0.15 -18.36 17.08
CA ALA A 87 0.22 -19.78 16.78
C ALA A 87 1.54 -20.22 16.10
N ALA A 88 2.33 -19.29 15.54
CA ALA A 88 3.53 -19.62 14.78
C ALA A 88 4.75 -19.75 15.71
N PRO A 89 5.36 -20.95 15.85
CA PRO A 89 6.58 -21.15 16.66
C PRO A 89 7.71 -20.26 16.14
N GLY A 90 8.41 -19.59 17.05
CA GLY A 90 9.59 -18.78 16.71
C GLY A 90 9.31 -17.35 16.21
N TRP A 91 8.06 -16.97 15.97
CA TRP A 91 7.72 -15.60 15.54
C TRP A 91 7.65 -14.61 16.71
N GLY A 92 7.68 -15.10 17.95
CA GLY A 92 7.70 -14.28 19.18
C GLY A 92 6.36 -13.63 19.51
N GLY A 93 5.26 -14.11 18.92
CA GLY A 93 3.90 -13.65 19.14
C GLY A 93 3.62 -12.28 18.54
N TRP A 94 2.38 -11.82 18.70
CA TRP A 94 1.95 -10.50 18.24
C TRP A 94 2.46 -9.39 19.17
N ARG A 95 3.01 -8.32 18.59
CA ARG A 95 3.51 -7.15 19.32
C ARG A 95 3.06 -5.85 18.60
N ASP A 96 2.08 -5.16 19.15
CA ASP A 96 1.55 -3.91 18.57
C ASP A 96 2.65 -2.88 18.29
N GLY A 97 3.55 -2.65 19.25
CA GLY A 97 4.63 -1.67 19.09
C GLY A 97 5.56 -2.00 17.93
N LYS A 98 5.91 -3.28 17.74
CA LYS A 98 6.74 -3.72 16.61
C LYS A 98 6.00 -3.52 15.29
N LYS A 99 4.75 -3.99 15.18
CA LYS A 99 3.96 -3.87 13.95
C LYS A 99 3.68 -2.41 13.62
N ARG A 100 3.38 -1.59 14.63
CA ARG A 100 3.24 -0.14 14.44
C ARG A 100 4.51 0.50 13.87
N GLY A 101 5.69 0.12 14.40
CA GLY A 101 6.97 0.61 13.88
C GLY A 101 7.17 0.23 12.41
N GLU A 102 6.82 -1.00 12.01
CA GLU A 102 6.88 -1.46 10.63
C GLU A 102 5.94 -0.66 9.71
N LEU A 103 4.70 -0.37 10.16
CA LEU A 103 3.71 0.41 9.40
C LEU A 103 4.08 1.90 9.30
N LEU A 104 4.80 2.44 10.27
CA LEU A 104 5.23 3.85 10.30
C LEU A 104 6.60 4.08 9.66
N ASP A 105 7.22 3.04 9.10
CA ASP A 105 8.51 3.17 8.44
C ASP A 105 8.46 4.20 7.30
N SER A 106 9.46 5.06 7.21
CA SER A 106 9.52 6.16 6.22
C SER A 106 9.45 5.68 4.78
N ASP A 107 9.89 4.44 4.51
CA ASP A 107 9.90 3.83 3.19
C ASP A 107 8.62 3.06 2.87
N ALA A 108 7.70 2.93 3.83
CA ALA A 108 6.43 2.27 3.61
C ALA A 108 5.49 3.11 2.72
N ARG A 109 4.78 2.45 1.83
CA ARG A 109 3.80 3.02 0.90
C ARG A 109 2.55 2.17 0.92
N TYR A 110 1.39 2.80 0.76
CA TYR A 110 0.12 2.13 0.89
C TYR A 110 -0.83 2.49 -0.25
N PHE A 111 -1.45 1.48 -0.84
CA PHE A 111 -2.73 1.64 -1.50
C PHE A 111 -3.83 1.29 -0.49
N VAL A 112 -4.70 2.25 -0.22
CA VAL A 112 -5.77 2.13 0.77
C VAL A 112 -7.11 2.10 0.06
N ALA A 113 -7.94 1.10 0.36
CA ALA A 113 -9.28 0.95 -0.17
C ALA A 113 -10.31 1.25 0.92
N ARG A 114 -11.19 2.23 0.67
CA ARG A 114 -12.30 2.57 1.55
C ARG A 114 -13.63 2.35 0.85
N ALA A 115 -14.66 2.07 1.61
CA ALA A 115 -16.01 1.98 1.04
C ALA A 115 -16.32 3.26 0.28
N ALA A 116 -16.73 3.13 -0.98
CA ALA A 116 -17.21 4.25 -1.75
C ALA A 116 -18.43 4.82 -1.04
N GLY A 117 -18.36 6.07 -0.59
CA GLY A 117 -19.39 6.71 0.20
C GLY A 117 -20.73 6.67 -0.48
N GLY A 118 -21.71 6.07 0.15
CA GLY A 118 -23.07 6.40 -0.06
C GLY A 118 -23.32 7.79 0.53
N GLY A 119 -23.20 8.83 -0.24
CA GLY A 119 -23.79 10.12 0.09
C GLY A 119 -25.29 9.98 0.16
N GLY A 120 -25.92 10.18 1.29
CA GLY A 120 -27.34 10.39 1.44
C GLY A 120 -28.13 9.17 1.95
N GLY A 121 -28.38 9.15 3.21
CA GLY A 121 -29.36 8.30 3.87
C GLY A 121 -29.40 8.68 5.33
N GLY A 122 -30.32 9.61 5.71
CA GLY A 122 -30.58 9.97 7.09
C GLY A 122 -30.98 8.74 7.90
N GLY A 123 -30.31 8.54 8.99
CA GLY A 123 -30.61 7.58 10.03
C GLY A 123 -30.03 8.07 11.33
N ASP A 124 -30.86 8.63 12.21
CA ASP A 124 -30.54 8.96 13.59
C ASP A 124 -29.89 7.79 14.32
N GLY A 125 -28.76 8.00 14.96
CA GLY A 125 -28.14 7.02 15.83
C GLY A 125 -26.78 7.51 16.33
N GLY A 126 -26.79 8.19 17.49
CA GLY A 126 -25.68 8.84 18.13
C GLY A 126 -24.49 7.94 18.45
N GLY A 127 -23.32 8.57 18.50
CA GLY A 127 -22.07 7.95 19.02
C GLY A 127 -20.82 8.61 18.47
N GLY A 128 -20.27 9.56 19.20
CA GLY A 128 -19.17 10.45 18.91
C GLY A 128 -17.89 9.79 18.42
N GLY A 129 -17.14 10.55 17.65
CA GLY A 129 -15.77 10.29 17.30
C GLY A 129 -15.35 11.12 16.12
N GLY A 130 -15.06 12.42 16.32
CA GLY A 130 -14.55 13.32 15.30
C GLY A 130 -13.21 12.85 14.76
N GLY A 131 -13.13 12.60 13.48
CA GLY A 131 -11.93 12.40 12.72
C GLY A 131 -12.21 12.81 11.29
N GLY A 132 -11.86 14.03 10.91
CA GLY A 132 -11.94 14.53 9.54
C GLY A 132 -11.09 13.70 8.60
N GLY A 133 -11.66 12.69 8.03
CA GLY A 133 -11.11 11.83 7.00
C GLY A 133 -12.20 11.57 6.00
N ASP A 134 -12.03 12.11 4.82
CA ASP A 134 -12.85 11.95 3.63
C ASP A 134 -12.88 10.46 3.26
N GLY A 135 -13.79 9.66 3.81
CA GLY A 135 -13.85 8.30 3.39
C GLY A 135 -14.63 7.34 4.28
N GLY A 136 -15.37 6.46 3.64
CA GLY A 136 -16.07 5.33 4.23
C GLY A 136 -15.15 4.38 5.01
N ALA A 137 -15.70 3.31 5.56
CA ALA A 137 -14.98 2.30 6.34
C ALA A 137 -13.78 1.73 5.55
N LEU A 138 -12.67 1.46 6.24
CA LEU A 138 -11.52 0.79 5.66
C LEU A 138 -11.91 -0.63 5.23
N LEU A 139 -11.76 -0.90 3.94
CA LEU A 139 -12.03 -2.21 3.34
C LEU A 139 -10.76 -3.06 3.19
N GLY A 140 -9.61 -2.42 3.08
CA GLY A 140 -8.34 -3.11 2.98
C GLY A 140 -7.21 -2.20 2.53
N PHE A 141 -6.01 -2.74 2.49
CA PHE A 141 -4.83 -2.04 2.00
C PHE A 141 -3.74 -3.00 1.50
N ALA A 142 -2.88 -2.49 0.64
CA ALA A 142 -1.60 -3.11 0.28
C ALA A 142 -0.47 -2.21 0.76
N GLY A 143 0.41 -2.72 1.62
CA GLY A 143 1.60 -2.04 2.12
C GLY A 143 2.85 -2.57 1.43
N PHE A 144 3.64 -1.69 0.82
CA PHE A 144 4.81 -2.06 0.03
C PHE A 144 5.97 -1.07 0.21
N ARG A 145 7.15 -1.47 -0.26
CA ARG A 145 8.35 -0.63 -0.34
C ARG A 145 9.06 -0.86 -1.66
N PHE A 146 9.81 0.13 -2.11
CA PHE A 146 10.77 -0.03 -3.19
C PHE A 146 12.12 -0.38 -2.57
N VAL A 147 12.64 -1.56 -2.87
CA VAL A 147 13.88 -2.08 -2.27
C VAL A 147 14.80 -2.67 -3.36
N SER A 148 16.09 -2.71 -3.07
CA SER A 148 17.05 -3.45 -3.88
C SER A 148 17.34 -4.79 -3.23
N GLU A 149 17.02 -5.88 -3.93
CA GLU A 149 17.35 -7.24 -3.54
C GLU A 149 18.42 -7.82 -4.47
N GLY A 150 19.66 -7.86 -3.99
CA GLY A 150 20.80 -8.27 -4.79
C GLY A 150 20.99 -7.34 -5.99
N GLU A 151 20.84 -7.86 -7.22
CA GLU A 151 20.98 -7.09 -8.46
C GLU A 151 19.63 -6.57 -9.01
N ARG A 152 18.53 -6.74 -8.28
CA ARG A 152 17.19 -6.36 -8.72
C ARG A 152 16.61 -5.27 -7.86
N ASP A 153 16.01 -4.29 -8.50
CA ASP A 153 15.19 -3.27 -7.85
C ASP A 153 13.74 -3.71 -7.98
N VAL A 154 13.08 -3.91 -6.82
CA VAL A 154 11.75 -4.53 -6.75
C VAL A 154 10.79 -3.67 -5.93
N LEU A 155 9.50 -3.76 -6.24
CA LEU A 155 8.44 -3.41 -5.31
C LEU A 155 8.17 -4.62 -4.43
N TYR A 156 8.51 -4.53 -3.15
CA TYR A 156 8.30 -5.59 -2.18
C TYR A 156 6.99 -5.38 -1.41
N LEU A 157 6.05 -6.29 -1.57
CA LEU A 157 4.78 -6.28 -0.83
C LEU A 157 4.99 -6.87 0.56
N TYR A 158 4.79 -6.05 1.59
CA TYR A 158 4.91 -6.47 3.00
C TYR A 158 3.60 -6.89 3.62
N GLU A 159 2.52 -6.19 3.25
CA GLU A 159 1.19 -6.41 3.82
C GLU A 159 0.11 -6.36 2.74
N LEU A 160 -0.82 -7.30 2.79
CA LEU A 160 -2.08 -7.23 2.05
C LEU A 160 -3.19 -7.63 3.01
N GLN A 161 -3.94 -6.65 3.48
CA GLN A 161 -4.96 -6.85 4.48
C GLN A 161 -6.33 -6.43 3.95
N LEU A 162 -7.33 -7.27 4.19
CA LEU A 162 -8.72 -7.01 3.81
C LEU A 162 -9.63 -7.21 5.01
N ALA A 163 -10.57 -6.29 5.23
CA ALA A 163 -11.68 -6.51 6.13
C ALA A 163 -12.49 -7.74 5.67
N GLU A 164 -13.04 -8.50 6.59
CA GLU A 164 -13.78 -9.73 6.29
C GLU A 164 -14.87 -9.51 5.24
N ALA A 165 -15.63 -8.40 5.38
CA ALA A 165 -16.68 -8.02 4.45
C ALA A 165 -16.18 -7.73 3.01
N ALA A 166 -14.90 -7.48 2.83
CA ALA A 166 -14.28 -7.20 1.52
C ALA A 166 -13.55 -8.41 0.91
N GLN A 167 -13.41 -9.49 1.67
CA GLN A 167 -12.73 -10.70 1.20
C GLN A 167 -13.54 -11.44 0.13
N ARG A 168 -12.81 -12.16 -0.74
CA ARG A 168 -13.38 -12.97 -1.84
C ARG A 168 -14.25 -12.22 -2.85
N LYS A 169 -14.20 -10.90 -2.88
CA LYS A 169 -14.91 -10.03 -3.83
C LYS A 169 -14.03 -9.46 -4.93
N GLY A 170 -12.76 -9.88 -4.99
CA GLY A 170 -11.81 -9.45 -6.02
C GLY A 170 -10.92 -8.26 -5.61
N LEU A 171 -11.20 -7.58 -4.47
CA LEU A 171 -10.44 -6.41 -4.04
C LEU A 171 -8.95 -6.72 -3.85
N GLY A 172 -8.60 -7.88 -3.27
CA GLY A 172 -7.19 -8.28 -3.12
C GLY A 172 -6.45 -8.41 -4.45
N LYS A 173 -7.09 -8.98 -5.48
CA LYS A 173 -6.52 -9.05 -6.84
C LYS A 173 -6.33 -7.65 -7.42
N HIS A 174 -7.27 -6.74 -7.19
CA HIS A 174 -7.17 -5.37 -7.66
C HIS A 174 -5.99 -4.64 -7.00
N LEU A 175 -5.82 -4.75 -5.68
CA LEU A 175 -4.69 -4.16 -4.95
C LEU A 175 -3.34 -4.75 -5.43
N MET A 176 -3.26 -6.05 -5.69
CA MET A 176 -2.08 -6.68 -6.29
C MET A 176 -1.78 -6.12 -7.68
N ALA A 177 -2.79 -6.00 -8.54
CA ALA A 177 -2.62 -5.42 -9.88
C ALA A 177 -2.12 -3.96 -9.82
N LEU A 178 -2.57 -3.17 -8.83
CA LEU A 178 -2.04 -1.84 -8.57
C LEU A 178 -0.56 -1.85 -8.20
N CYS A 179 -0.14 -2.78 -7.34
CA CYS A 179 1.27 -2.94 -6.98
C CYS A 179 2.13 -3.31 -8.21
N GLU A 180 1.65 -4.21 -9.06
CA GLU A 180 2.32 -4.57 -10.31
C GLU A 180 2.41 -3.38 -11.29
N GLN A 181 1.35 -2.58 -11.42
CA GLN A 181 1.37 -1.37 -12.24
C GLN A 181 2.33 -0.33 -11.67
N ALA A 182 2.32 -0.14 -10.35
CA ALA A 182 3.23 0.76 -9.65
C ALA A 182 4.70 0.33 -9.84
N ALA A 183 4.99 -0.96 -9.77
CA ALA A 183 6.32 -1.49 -10.03
C ALA A 183 6.78 -1.17 -11.46
N ARG A 184 5.92 -1.38 -12.46
CA ARG A 184 6.21 -1.04 -13.86
C ARG A 184 6.45 0.45 -14.06
N GLU A 185 5.61 1.32 -13.48
CA GLU A 185 5.78 2.78 -13.55
C GLU A 185 7.08 3.26 -12.89
N ALA A 186 7.47 2.63 -11.77
CA ALA A 186 8.74 2.91 -11.10
C ALA A 186 9.94 2.29 -11.83
N GLY A 187 9.74 1.44 -12.84
CA GLY A 187 10.80 0.69 -13.52
C GLY A 187 11.40 -0.42 -12.66
N MET A 188 10.63 -0.94 -11.71
CA MET A 188 10.94 -2.08 -10.85
C MET A 188 10.51 -3.41 -11.50
N GLN A 189 11.02 -4.49 -10.94
CA GLN A 189 10.61 -5.87 -11.30
C GLN A 189 9.57 -6.40 -10.33
#